data_fa74972cf27cd3c844d289345c42f0dd
#
_entry.id   fa74972cf27cd3c844d289345c42f0dd
#
_cell.length_a   1.000
_cell.length_b   1.000
_cell.length_c   1.000
_cell.angle_alpha   90.00
_cell.angle_beta   90.00
_cell.angle_gamma   90.00
#
_symmetry.space_group_name_H-M   'P 1'
#
loop_
_entity.id
_entity.type
_entity.pdbx_description
1 polymer ?
#
loop_
_entity_poly.entity_id
_entity_poly.type
_entity_poly.pdbx_seq_one_letter_code
_entity_poly.pdbx_strand_id
1 'polypeptide(L)'
;MIGKTVVLKFGGSSVADNEKLKIVANKVIGYKKEYKNVVVILSAQGKTTDRLIGEAMELSKNPDKRETAMLISTGEQVSIAKLAILLDEMNIPAISLTGWQAGIRSSISNKCAIIENIDVSRIEQELKEDKIVIVAGFQGVNAKNDISTLGRGGSDTTAVAVAAALDADKCYIFSDVDGVYTADPNKIKEAKKLQNISYKEMIDISNEGAKVLHDRSIKIGEKFNVPIVTKSTFTEEDGTHLSKTIEENTVKSVVKKDVTKISIIGEGIMRNTKLIEKIINIIESEEVEVLRIEILDSKISVIFKEIISDSIWQKFHEVSI
;
A
#
# COMPACT_ATOMS: atom_id res chain seq x y z
N MET A 1 9.80 -26.21 19.11
CA MET A 1 9.61 -25.32 17.96
C MET A 1 10.03 -23.92 18.40
N ILE A 2 11.15 -23.44 17.91
CA ILE A 2 11.52 -22.02 18.05
C ILE A 2 10.46 -21.26 17.26
N GLY A 3 9.80 -20.32 17.91
CA GLY A 3 8.53 -19.79 17.44
C GLY A 3 8.63 -19.03 16.13
N LYS A 4 8.19 -19.65 15.04
CA LYS A 4 8.03 -18.99 13.74
C LYS A 4 6.95 -17.90 13.83
N THR A 5 7.30 -16.70 13.41
CA THR A 5 6.40 -15.55 13.35
C THR A 5 5.98 -15.29 11.91
N VAL A 6 4.70 -15.10 11.67
CA VAL A 6 4.17 -14.74 10.37
C VAL A 6 3.31 -13.49 10.46
N VAL A 7 3.43 -12.62 9.45
CA VAL A 7 2.55 -11.46 9.27
C VAL A 7 1.65 -11.72 8.07
N LEU A 8 0.34 -11.58 8.26
CA LEU A 8 -0.68 -11.79 7.23
C LEU A 8 -1.39 -10.46 6.99
N LYS A 9 -1.36 -9.94 5.77
CA LYS A 9 -2.11 -8.72 5.44
C LYS A 9 -3.29 -9.05 4.53
N PHE A 10 -4.46 -8.54 4.84
CA PHE A 10 -5.63 -8.66 3.98
C PHE A 10 -6.11 -7.29 3.50
N GLY A 11 -6.30 -7.16 2.18
CA GLY A 11 -6.78 -5.95 1.52
C GLY A 11 -8.26 -5.68 1.76
N GLY A 12 -8.74 -4.49 1.44
CA GLY A 12 -10.14 -4.09 1.63
C GLY A 12 -11.13 -4.99 0.88
N SER A 13 -10.80 -5.44 -0.34
CA SER A 13 -11.59 -6.42 -1.10
C SER A 13 -11.71 -7.77 -0.40
N SER A 14 -10.69 -8.17 0.36
CA SER A 14 -10.63 -9.44 1.11
C SER A 14 -11.53 -9.44 2.36
N VAL A 15 -11.83 -8.28 2.92
CA VAL A 15 -12.63 -8.11 4.14
C VAL A 15 -13.91 -7.31 3.91
N ALA A 16 -14.36 -7.15 2.65
CA ALA A 16 -15.40 -6.22 2.26
C ALA A 16 -16.75 -6.44 2.93
N ASP A 17 -17.05 -7.67 3.31
CA ASP A 17 -18.30 -8.09 3.95
C ASP A 17 -18.04 -9.20 4.99
N ASN A 18 -19.09 -9.57 5.72
CA ASN A 18 -18.97 -10.57 6.79
C ASN A 18 -18.66 -11.98 6.27
N GLU A 19 -19.11 -12.35 5.06
CA GLU A 19 -18.80 -13.66 4.49
C GLU A 19 -17.31 -13.77 4.11
N LYS A 20 -16.78 -12.73 3.50
CA LYS A 20 -15.33 -12.65 3.23
C LYS A 20 -14.52 -12.63 4.51
N LEU A 21 -15.00 -11.94 5.54
CA LEU A 21 -14.33 -11.90 6.84
C LEU A 21 -14.26 -13.30 7.48
N LYS A 22 -15.29 -14.15 7.31
CA LYS A 22 -15.26 -15.56 7.73
C LYS A 22 -14.18 -16.37 6.98
N ILE A 23 -14.02 -16.13 5.67
CA ILE A 23 -12.93 -16.76 4.89
C ILE A 23 -11.58 -16.36 5.46
N VAL A 24 -11.39 -15.07 5.73
CA VAL A 24 -10.16 -14.54 6.36
C VAL A 24 -9.92 -15.18 7.72
N ALA A 25 -10.94 -15.27 8.58
CA ALA A 25 -10.82 -15.91 9.91
C ALA A 25 -10.34 -17.36 9.79
N ASN A 26 -10.96 -18.17 8.92
CA ASN A 26 -10.55 -19.55 8.69
C ASN A 26 -9.11 -19.67 8.17
N LYS A 27 -8.70 -18.76 7.26
CA LYS A 27 -7.34 -18.73 6.74
C LYS A 27 -6.34 -18.36 7.85
N VAL A 28 -6.63 -17.38 8.69
CA VAL A 28 -5.81 -16.99 9.85
C VAL A 28 -5.65 -18.16 10.83
N ILE A 29 -6.73 -18.88 11.11
CA ILE A 29 -6.71 -20.09 11.95
C ILE A 29 -5.82 -21.19 11.32
N GLY A 30 -5.85 -21.34 9.99
CA GLY A 30 -4.93 -22.24 9.28
C GLY A 30 -3.46 -21.90 9.54
N TYR A 31 -3.09 -20.62 9.38
CA TYR A 31 -1.74 -20.15 9.67
C TYR A 31 -1.36 -20.29 11.16
N LYS A 32 -2.29 -20.13 12.10
CA LYS A 32 -2.03 -20.32 13.53
C LYS A 32 -1.66 -21.77 13.88
N LYS A 33 -2.09 -22.75 13.06
CA LYS A 33 -1.66 -24.16 13.22
C LYS A 33 -0.22 -24.40 12.77
N GLU A 34 0.27 -23.59 11.82
CA GLU A 34 1.62 -23.74 11.24
C GLU A 34 2.66 -22.85 11.95
N TYR A 35 2.24 -21.68 12.42
CA TYR A 35 3.09 -20.67 13.06
C TYR A 35 2.69 -20.46 14.51
N LYS A 36 3.68 -20.34 15.37
CA LYS A 36 3.41 -20.02 16.77
C LYS A 36 2.81 -18.62 16.92
N ASN A 37 3.42 -17.64 16.25
CA ASN A 37 3.06 -16.24 16.33
C ASN A 37 2.39 -15.79 15.03
N VAL A 38 1.17 -15.29 15.12
CA VAL A 38 0.43 -14.77 13.97
C VAL A 38 0.02 -13.32 14.22
N VAL A 39 0.47 -12.43 13.36
CA VAL A 39 0.05 -11.04 13.33
C VAL A 39 -0.73 -10.79 12.04
N VAL A 40 -1.91 -10.17 12.16
CA VAL A 40 -2.80 -9.90 11.04
C VAL A 40 -2.91 -8.39 10.85
N ILE A 41 -2.67 -7.90 9.66
CA ILE A 41 -2.85 -6.49 9.30
C ILE A 41 -4.09 -6.37 8.41
N LEU A 42 -5.07 -5.56 8.80
CA LEU A 42 -6.27 -5.35 8.01
C LEU A 42 -6.34 -3.95 7.41
N SER A 43 -6.86 -3.88 6.20
CA SER A 43 -7.35 -2.65 5.58
C SER A 43 -8.80 -2.39 5.98
N ALA A 44 -9.29 -1.18 5.74
CA ALA A 44 -10.71 -0.86 5.82
C ALA A 44 -11.52 -1.74 4.86
N GLN A 45 -12.79 -2.05 5.21
CA GLN A 45 -13.67 -2.90 4.40
C GLN A 45 -14.06 -2.24 3.08
N GLY A 46 -13.81 -2.91 1.95
CA GLY A 46 -14.23 -2.49 0.62
C GLY A 46 -13.80 -1.06 0.27
N LYS A 47 -14.76 -0.18 0.05
CA LYS A 47 -14.57 1.24 -0.29
C LYS A 47 -14.81 2.19 0.91
N THR A 48 -14.68 1.71 2.14
CA THR A 48 -14.95 2.53 3.34
C THR A 48 -14.08 3.78 3.40
N THR A 49 -12.79 3.68 3.09
CA THR A 49 -11.88 4.85 3.10
C THR A 49 -12.32 5.90 2.07
N ASP A 50 -12.68 5.47 0.84
CA ASP A 50 -13.16 6.40 -0.21
C ASP A 50 -14.47 7.08 0.21
N ARG A 51 -15.40 6.34 0.84
CA ARG A 51 -16.65 6.88 1.36
C ARG A 51 -16.39 7.93 2.46
N LEU A 52 -15.52 7.64 3.42
CA LEU A 52 -15.19 8.58 4.51
C LEU A 52 -14.49 9.84 3.98
N ILE A 53 -13.64 9.73 2.96
CA ILE A 53 -13.05 10.87 2.26
C ILE A 53 -14.14 11.70 1.60
N GLY A 54 -15.09 11.04 0.91
CA GLY A 54 -16.24 11.71 0.29
C GLY A 54 -17.08 12.48 1.30
N GLU A 55 -17.41 11.88 2.45
CA GLU A 55 -18.15 12.53 3.54
C GLU A 55 -17.40 13.76 4.08
N ALA A 56 -16.06 13.70 4.23
CA ALA A 56 -15.27 14.86 4.62
C ALA A 56 -15.34 16.00 3.59
N MET A 57 -15.32 15.67 2.30
CA MET A 57 -15.41 16.63 1.20
C MET A 57 -16.81 17.25 1.06
N GLU A 58 -17.87 16.55 1.45
CA GLU A 58 -19.22 17.12 1.55
C GLU A 58 -19.32 18.19 2.64
N LEU A 59 -18.58 18.04 3.74
CA LEU A 59 -18.56 19.00 4.85
C LEU A 59 -17.68 20.22 4.54
N SER A 60 -16.62 20.06 3.78
CA SER A 60 -15.67 21.15 3.45
C SER A 60 -15.01 20.88 2.10
N LYS A 61 -14.87 21.94 1.28
CA LYS A 61 -14.12 21.86 0.01
C LYS A 61 -12.63 21.59 0.22
N ASN A 62 -12.12 21.90 1.40
CA ASN A 62 -10.73 21.65 1.79
C ASN A 62 -10.69 21.24 3.27
N PRO A 63 -11.06 19.98 3.57
CA PRO A 63 -11.12 19.50 4.95
C PRO A 63 -9.72 19.49 5.58
N ASP A 64 -9.66 19.81 6.87
CA ASP A 64 -8.41 19.75 7.62
C ASP A 64 -7.82 18.33 7.57
N LYS A 65 -6.53 18.24 7.32
CA LYS A 65 -5.85 16.95 7.08
C LYS A 65 -5.71 16.11 8.34
N ARG A 66 -5.54 16.75 9.51
CA ARG A 66 -5.51 16.06 10.79
C ARG A 66 -6.88 15.43 11.09
N GLU A 67 -7.97 16.20 10.92
CA GLU A 67 -9.32 15.71 11.15
C GLU A 67 -9.73 14.65 10.12
N THR A 68 -9.30 14.81 8.87
CA THR A 68 -9.48 13.78 7.84
C THR A 68 -8.77 12.49 8.21
N ALA A 69 -7.53 12.55 8.70
CA ALA A 69 -6.80 11.37 9.16
C ALA A 69 -7.51 10.69 10.34
N MET A 70 -8.04 11.47 11.31
CA MET A 70 -8.86 10.99 12.41
C MET A 70 -10.07 10.21 11.87
N LEU A 71 -10.82 10.80 10.93
CA LEU A 71 -12.01 10.20 10.34
C LEU A 71 -11.71 8.91 9.59
N ILE A 72 -10.78 8.95 8.63
CA ILE A 72 -10.54 7.80 7.75
C ILE A 72 -9.87 6.62 8.46
N SER A 73 -9.11 6.85 9.54
CA SER A 73 -8.50 5.79 10.35
C SER A 73 -9.51 4.89 11.06
N THR A 74 -10.76 5.31 11.18
CA THR A 74 -11.84 4.50 11.79
C THR A 74 -12.19 3.28 10.96
N GLY A 75 -11.94 3.33 9.63
CA GLY A 75 -12.25 2.23 8.72
C GLY A 75 -11.54 0.93 9.09
N GLU A 76 -10.25 1.00 9.35
CA GLU A 76 -9.45 -0.15 9.77
C GLU A 76 -9.81 -0.62 11.19
N GLN A 77 -10.18 0.31 12.08
CA GLN A 77 -10.63 -0.03 13.44
C GLN A 77 -11.89 -0.90 13.41
N VAL A 78 -12.83 -0.60 12.51
CA VAL A 78 -14.02 -1.45 12.29
C VAL A 78 -13.60 -2.85 11.84
N SER A 79 -12.68 -2.94 10.88
CA SER A 79 -12.24 -4.23 10.33
C SER A 79 -11.58 -5.11 11.39
N ILE A 80 -10.64 -4.57 12.15
CA ILE A 80 -9.90 -5.34 13.16
C ILE A 80 -10.81 -5.80 14.30
N ALA A 81 -11.72 -4.93 14.77
CA ALA A 81 -12.67 -5.29 15.82
C ALA A 81 -13.63 -6.40 15.38
N LYS A 82 -14.16 -6.33 14.16
CA LYS A 82 -15.02 -7.40 13.61
C LYS A 82 -14.30 -8.74 13.50
N LEU A 83 -13.04 -8.75 13.03
CA LEU A 83 -12.28 -10.01 12.97
C LEU A 83 -11.99 -10.56 14.37
N ALA A 84 -11.67 -9.70 15.35
CA ALA A 84 -11.44 -10.12 16.72
C ALA A 84 -12.72 -10.75 17.34
N ILE A 85 -13.88 -10.11 17.17
CA ILE A 85 -15.17 -10.63 17.61
C ILE A 85 -15.48 -11.99 16.97
N LEU A 86 -15.20 -12.13 15.67
CA LEU A 86 -15.44 -13.40 14.95
C LEU A 86 -14.52 -14.52 15.44
N LEU A 87 -13.24 -14.22 15.71
CA LEU A 87 -12.30 -15.21 16.25
C LEU A 87 -12.66 -15.61 17.68
N ASP A 88 -13.15 -14.66 18.51
CA ASP A 88 -13.63 -14.94 19.86
C ASP A 88 -14.84 -15.88 19.84
N GLU A 89 -15.83 -15.66 18.96
CA GLU A 89 -16.95 -16.58 18.73
C GLU A 89 -16.50 -17.99 18.32
N MET A 90 -15.36 -18.09 17.63
CA MET A 90 -14.73 -19.35 17.24
C MET A 90 -13.83 -19.95 18.32
N ASN A 91 -13.79 -19.37 19.53
CA ASN A 91 -12.93 -19.74 20.66
C ASN A 91 -11.42 -19.67 20.33
N ILE A 92 -11.03 -18.74 19.49
CA ILE A 92 -9.63 -18.46 19.14
C ILE A 92 -9.18 -17.16 19.83
N PRO A 93 -8.23 -17.22 20.77
CA PRO A 93 -7.74 -16.03 21.46
C PRO A 93 -7.17 -15.00 20.47
N ALA A 94 -7.72 -13.80 20.45
CA ALA A 94 -7.28 -12.75 19.58
C ALA A 94 -7.40 -11.36 20.25
N ILE A 95 -6.62 -10.41 19.78
CA ILE A 95 -6.71 -9.01 20.20
C ILE A 95 -6.57 -8.08 19.00
N SER A 96 -7.41 -7.05 18.96
CA SER A 96 -7.30 -5.98 17.97
C SER A 96 -6.56 -4.78 18.55
N LEU A 97 -5.58 -4.26 17.80
CA LEU A 97 -4.79 -3.09 18.14
C LEU A 97 -4.86 -2.05 17.01
N THR A 98 -5.12 -0.82 17.38
CA THR A 98 -4.91 0.31 16.45
C THR A 98 -3.42 0.47 16.12
N GLY A 99 -3.08 1.23 15.08
CA GLY A 99 -1.68 1.43 14.71
C GLY A 99 -0.83 1.98 15.87
N TRP A 100 -1.36 2.93 16.64
CA TRP A 100 -0.64 3.49 17.80
C TRP A 100 -0.57 2.53 19.00
N GLN A 101 -1.58 1.69 19.24
CA GLN A 101 -1.51 0.63 20.26
C GLN A 101 -0.51 -0.46 19.90
N ALA A 102 -0.31 -0.69 18.60
CA ALA A 102 0.73 -1.57 18.05
C ALA A 102 2.12 -0.91 17.98
N GLY A 103 2.25 0.32 18.51
CA GLY A 103 3.52 1.04 18.61
C GLY A 103 4.02 1.67 17.31
N ILE A 104 3.17 1.84 16.28
CA ILE A 104 3.55 2.43 14.99
C ILE A 104 3.71 3.95 15.15
N ARG A 105 4.96 4.42 15.04
CA ARG A 105 5.32 5.85 15.06
C ARG A 105 5.63 6.33 13.65
N SER A 106 5.14 7.51 13.33
CA SER A 106 5.25 8.08 11.99
C SER A 106 5.75 9.52 11.99
N SER A 107 6.23 9.96 10.84
CA SER A 107 6.60 11.35 10.60
C SER A 107 5.38 12.28 10.73
N ILE A 108 5.67 13.55 11.05
CA ILE A 108 4.68 14.62 10.93
C ILE A 108 4.50 14.92 9.44
N SER A 109 3.49 14.36 8.82
CA SER A 109 3.15 14.64 7.42
C SER A 109 1.65 14.83 7.29
N ASN A 110 1.29 15.85 6.52
CA ASN A 110 -0.11 16.20 6.27
C ASN A 110 -0.71 15.43 5.06
N LYS A 111 0.09 14.68 4.29
CA LYS A 111 -0.38 13.99 3.08
C LYS A 111 -0.16 12.49 3.13
N CYS A 112 1.05 12.07 3.50
CA CYS A 112 1.45 10.68 3.47
C CYS A 112 2.57 10.50 4.50
N ALA A 113 2.21 10.05 5.68
CA ALA A 113 3.19 9.82 6.74
C ALA A 113 4.11 8.64 6.40
N ILE A 114 5.34 8.70 6.87
CA ILE A 114 6.34 7.63 6.76
C ILE A 114 6.48 6.98 8.14
N ILE A 115 6.53 5.67 8.19
CA ILE A 115 6.83 4.94 9.43
C ILE A 115 8.29 5.21 9.80
N GLU A 116 8.52 5.80 10.96
CA GLU A 116 9.85 6.10 11.49
C GLU A 116 10.36 5.00 12.42
N ASN A 117 9.44 4.46 13.23
CA ASN A 117 9.75 3.40 14.19
C ASN A 117 8.50 2.58 14.51
N ILE A 118 8.69 1.33 14.94
CA ILE A 118 7.64 0.48 15.50
C ILE A 118 8.17 -0.11 16.81
N ASP A 119 7.51 0.24 17.91
CA ASP A 119 7.73 -0.43 19.21
C ASP A 119 6.82 -1.66 19.29
N VAL A 120 7.40 -2.83 19.04
CA VAL A 120 6.67 -4.10 19.00
C VAL A 120 6.37 -4.69 20.37
N SER A 121 6.76 -4.05 21.47
CA SER A 121 6.65 -4.59 22.84
C SER A 121 5.23 -5.04 23.18
N ARG A 122 4.21 -4.28 22.78
CA ARG A 122 2.82 -4.66 22.99
C ARG A 122 2.40 -5.86 22.14
N ILE A 123 2.82 -5.92 20.89
CA ILE A 123 2.56 -7.07 20.00
C ILE A 123 3.19 -8.34 20.60
N GLU A 124 4.46 -8.28 21.00
CA GLU A 124 5.17 -9.40 21.59
C GLU A 124 4.53 -9.87 22.91
N GLN A 125 4.03 -8.95 23.72
CA GLN A 125 3.33 -9.29 24.97
C GLN A 125 2.09 -10.15 24.67
N GLU A 126 1.26 -9.74 23.74
CA GLU A 126 0.03 -10.45 23.37
C GLU A 126 0.32 -11.79 22.66
N LEU A 127 1.39 -11.84 21.88
CA LEU A 127 1.86 -13.10 21.26
C LEU A 127 2.37 -14.11 22.30
N LYS A 128 2.99 -13.66 23.40
CA LYS A 128 3.40 -14.53 24.53
C LYS A 128 2.20 -15.13 25.25
N GLU A 129 1.05 -14.46 25.23
CA GLU A 129 -0.23 -14.96 25.76
C GLU A 129 -0.97 -15.86 24.73
N ASP A 130 -0.27 -16.28 23.66
CA ASP A 130 -0.77 -17.14 22.58
C ASP A 130 -1.94 -16.57 21.77
N LYS A 131 -2.16 -15.25 21.83
CA LYS A 131 -3.19 -14.56 21.07
C LYS A 131 -2.77 -14.32 19.61
N ILE A 132 -3.74 -14.30 18.71
CA ILE A 132 -3.57 -13.71 17.38
C ILE A 132 -3.66 -12.19 17.55
N VAL A 133 -2.67 -11.46 17.07
CA VAL A 133 -2.64 -9.99 17.14
C VAL A 133 -3.13 -9.39 15.83
N ILE A 134 -4.22 -8.62 15.87
CA ILE A 134 -4.84 -8.01 14.69
C ILE A 134 -4.58 -6.51 14.74
N VAL A 135 -3.84 -5.97 13.78
CA VAL A 135 -3.43 -4.57 13.75
C VAL A 135 -4.14 -3.81 12.63
N ALA A 136 -4.63 -2.63 12.95
CA ALA A 136 -5.14 -1.70 11.95
C ALA A 136 -3.98 -1.22 11.06
N GLY A 137 -4.02 -1.56 9.78
CA GLY A 137 -3.09 -1.04 8.79
C GLY A 137 -3.32 0.44 8.49
N PHE A 138 -2.50 1.02 7.60
CA PHE A 138 -2.67 2.37 7.07
C PHE A 138 -2.43 3.52 8.08
N GLN A 139 -2.35 3.28 9.37
CA GLN A 139 -2.37 4.30 10.42
C GLN A 139 -1.23 4.15 11.43
N GLY A 140 -0.85 5.26 12.03
CA GLY A 140 0.09 5.35 13.14
C GLY A 140 -0.15 6.63 13.94
N VAL A 141 0.81 7.01 14.76
CA VAL A 141 0.77 8.25 15.54
C VAL A 141 2.08 9.02 15.36
N ASN A 142 1.98 10.33 15.18
CA ASN A 142 3.14 11.20 15.02
C ASN A 142 3.69 11.68 16.39
N ALA A 143 4.78 12.45 16.37
CA ALA A 143 5.42 12.96 17.57
C ALA A 143 4.53 13.91 18.40
N LYS A 144 3.44 14.45 17.85
CA LYS A 144 2.43 15.25 18.57
C LYS A 144 1.31 14.40 19.15
N ASN A 145 1.38 13.07 19.04
CA ASN A 145 0.32 12.12 19.35
C ASN A 145 -0.96 12.28 18.51
N ASP A 146 -0.87 12.93 17.34
CA ASP A 146 -1.96 12.95 16.38
C ASP A 146 -1.95 11.68 15.54
N ILE A 147 -3.14 11.20 15.19
CA ILE A 147 -3.30 10.11 14.24
C ILE A 147 -2.80 10.57 12.88
N SER A 148 -1.99 9.73 12.26
CA SER A 148 -1.47 9.92 10.91
C SER A 148 -1.83 8.76 10.01
N THR A 149 -1.99 9.02 8.72
CA THR A 149 -2.27 8.00 7.72
C THR A 149 -1.12 7.89 6.73
N LEU A 150 -0.85 6.66 6.30
CA LEU A 150 0.29 6.33 5.45
C LEU A 150 0.01 6.52 3.95
N GLY A 151 -1.20 6.94 3.59
CA GLY A 151 -1.61 7.09 2.20
C GLY A 151 -1.78 5.76 1.45
N ARG A 152 -1.87 5.81 0.11
CA ARG A 152 -2.09 4.63 -0.73
C ARG A 152 -1.06 3.53 -0.44
N GLY A 153 -1.49 2.27 -0.42
CA GLY A 153 -0.64 1.13 -0.06
C GLY A 153 -0.19 1.12 1.41
N GLY A 154 -0.82 1.95 2.27
CA GLY A 154 -0.43 2.09 3.66
C GLY A 154 -0.54 0.79 4.46
N SER A 155 -1.55 -0.06 4.19
CA SER A 155 -1.68 -1.34 4.89
C SER A 155 -0.62 -2.36 4.47
N ASP A 156 -0.19 -2.38 3.19
CA ASP A 156 0.94 -3.20 2.73
C ASP A 156 2.24 -2.72 3.38
N THR A 157 2.42 -1.38 3.43
CA THR A 157 3.57 -0.74 4.10
C THR A 157 3.59 -1.09 5.59
N THR A 158 2.43 -1.04 6.27
CA THR A 158 2.30 -1.45 7.68
C THR A 158 2.71 -2.91 7.86
N ALA A 159 2.21 -3.82 7.02
CA ALA A 159 2.47 -5.25 7.15
C ALA A 159 3.96 -5.60 7.01
N VAL A 160 4.61 -5.06 5.98
CA VAL A 160 6.04 -5.34 5.76
C VAL A 160 6.90 -4.67 6.83
N ALA A 161 6.53 -3.47 7.30
CA ALA A 161 7.25 -2.79 8.38
C ALA A 161 7.10 -3.52 9.73
N VAL A 162 5.91 -4.02 10.07
CA VAL A 162 5.68 -4.85 11.27
C VAL A 162 6.43 -6.17 11.16
N ALA A 163 6.43 -6.81 9.96
CA ALA A 163 7.21 -8.02 9.72
C ALA A 163 8.71 -7.81 9.91
N ALA A 164 9.24 -6.68 9.43
CA ALA A 164 10.63 -6.29 9.64
C ALA A 164 10.95 -6.07 11.13
N ALA A 165 10.08 -5.36 11.86
CA ALA A 165 10.28 -5.03 13.27
C ALA A 165 10.20 -6.27 14.19
N LEU A 166 9.44 -7.31 13.79
CA LEU A 166 9.30 -8.57 14.50
C LEU A 166 10.30 -9.65 14.05
N ASP A 167 11.17 -9.36 13.08
CA ASP A 167 12.03 -10.36 12.41
C ASP A 167 11.22 -11.58 11.96
N ALA A 168 10.09 -11.33 11.31
CA ALA A 168 9.15 -12.37 10.93
C ALA A 168 9.69 -13.27 9.81
N ASP A 169 9.43 -14.58 9.89
CA ASP A 169 9.86 -15.55 8.88
C ASP A 169 9.27 -15.25 7.50
N LYS A 170 8.03 -14.74 7.44
CA LYS A 170 7.34 -14.38 6.19
C LYS A 170 6.29 -13.30 6.42
N CYS A 171 6.07 -12.49 5.38
CA CYS A 171 4.96 -11.56 5.26
C CYS A 171 4.10 -11.97 4.06
N TYR A 172 2.87 -12.42 4.29
CA TYR A 172 1.91 -12.72 3.25
C TYR A 172 1.03 -11.51 2.98
N ILE A 173 0.95 -11.10 1.72
CA ILE A 173 0.05 -10.03 1.25
C ILE A 173 -1.09 -10.68 0.47
N PHE A 174 -2.25 -10.76 1.09
CA PHE A 174 -3.46 -11.29 0.47
C PHE A 174 -4.28 -10.21 -0.19
N SER A 175 -4.72 -10.49 -1.42
CA SER A 175 -5.60 -9.63 -2.21
C SER A 175 -6.60 -10.48 -3.00
N ASP A 176 -7.28 -9.89 -3.96
CA ASP A 176 -8.11 -10.57 -4.96
C ASP A 176 -7.28 -11.12 -6.13
N VAL A 177 -5.98 -10.83 -6.17
CA VAL A 177 -5.03 -11.33 -7.19
C VAL A 177 -4.19 -12.44 -6.57
N ASP A 178 -3.95 -13.52 -7.31
CA ASP A 178 -3.28 -14.72 -6.81
C ASP A 178 -1.75 -14.71 -7.01
N GLY A 179 -1.18 -13.60 -7.48
CA GLY A 179 0.26 -13.41 -7.65
C GLY A 179 0.62 -12.37 -8.69
N VAL A 180 1.88 -12.35 -9.09
CA VAL A 180 2.43 -11.50 -10.15
C VAL A 180 2.50 -12.31 -11.44
N TYR A 181 2.12 -11.70 -12.56
CA TYR A 181 2.06 -12.34 -13.86
C TYR A 181 3.04 -11.73 -14.87
N THR A 182 3.39 -12.50 -15.89
CA THR A 182 4.23 -12.03 -17.01
C THR A 182 3.58 -10.93 -17.84
N ALA A 183 2.26 -10.75 -17.76
CA ALA A 183 1.46 -9.65 -18.30
C ALA A 183 0.12 -9.61 -17.56
N ASP A 184 -0.72 -8.60 -17.82
CA ASP A 184 -2.08 -8.53 -17.27
C ASP A 184 -2.93 -9.74 -17.73
N PRO A 185 -3.29 -10.69 -16.85
CA PRO A 185 -4.01 -11.91 -17.24
C PRO A 185 -5.44 -11.63 -17.74
N ASN A 186 -6.01 -10.46 -17.42
CA ASN A 186 -7.31 -10.05 -17.96
C ASN A 186 -7.24 -9.63 -19.42
N LYS A 187 -6.05 -9.29 -19.90
CA LYS A 187 -5.80 -8.82 -21.29
C LYS A 187 -5.06 -9.84 -22.14
N ILE A 188 -4.13 -10.59 -21.53
CA ILE A 188 -3.27 -11.57 -22.19
C ILE A 188 -3.57 -12.94 -21.59
N LYS A 189 -4.27 -13.80 -22.32
CA LYS A 189 -4.69 -15.13 -21.84
C LYS A 189 -3.50 -16.07 -21.59
N GLU A 190 -2.41 -15.88 -22.29
CA GLU A 190 -1.17 -16.64 -22.19
C GLU A 190 -0.26 -16.16 -21.04
N ALA A 191 -0.67 -15.12 -20.30
CA ALA A 191 0.09 -14.63 -19.15
C ALA A 191 0.26 -15.72 -18.11
N LYS A 192 1.52 -15.92 -17.68
CA LYS A 192 1.89 -16.96 -16.71
C LYS A 192 2.19 -16.33 -15.36
N LYS A 193 1.72 -16.97 -14.29
CA LYS A 193 2.04 -16.56 -12.94
C LYS A 193 3.52 -16.81 -12.64
N LEU A 194 4.21 -15.83 -12.09
CA LEU A 194 5.60 -15.92 -11.65
C LEU A 194 5.65 -16.60 -10.28
N GLN A 195 6.51 -17.61 -10.12
CA GLN A 195 6.74 -18.23 -8.81
C GLN A 195 7.66 -17.36 -7.96
N ASN A 196 8.69 -16.80 -8.56
CA ASN A 196 9.69 -15.97 -7.86
C ASN A 196 9.94 -14.70 -8.65
N ILE A 197 10.17 -13.60 -7.90
CA ILE A 197 10.56 -12.30 -8.44
C ILE A 197 11.47 -11.59 -7.45
N SER A 198 12.46 -10.83 -7.94
CA SER A 198 13.28 -10.00 -7.07
C SER A 198 12.51 -8.74 -6.62
N TYR A 199 12.93 -8.16 -5.48
CA TYR A 199 12.35 -6.88 -5.03
C TYR A 199 12.50 -5.79 -6.08
N LYS A 200 13.67 -5.72 -6.76
CA LYS A 200 13.93 -4.72 -7.79
C LYS A 200 12.99 -4.87 -8.99
N GLU A 201 12.87 -6.08 -9.54
CA GLU A 201 11.93 -6.37 -10.64
C GLU A 201 10.48 -6.02 -10.24
N MET A 202 10.07 -6.34 -9.00
CA MET A 202 8.73 -6.02 -8.52
C MET A 202 8.52 -4.50 -8.36
N ILE A 203 9.54 -3.74 -7.92
CA ILE A 203 9.49 -2.27 -7.88
C ILE A 203 9.28 -1.72 -9.29
N ASP A 204 10.04 -2.21 -10.27
CA ASP A 204 9.93 -1.75 -11.66
C ASP A 204 8.54 -2.07 -12.23
N ILE A 205 8.04 -3.29 -12.03
CA ILE A 205 6.69 -3.70 -12.47
C ILE A 205 5.60 -2.85 -11.78
N SER A 206 5.74 -2.57 -10.49
CA SER A 206 4.80 -1.74 -9.73
C SER A 206 4.78 -0.29 -10.23
N ASN A 207 5.96 0.28 -10.50
CA ASN A 207 6.10 1.65 -11.02
C ASN A 207 5.50 1.78 -12.43
N GLU A 208 5.56 0.72 -13.22
CA GLU A 208 4.95 0.69 -14.56
C GLU A 208 3.45 0.39 -14.54
N GLY A 209 2.82 0.20 -13.37
CA GLY A 209 1.38 0.22 -13.19
C GLY A 209 0.72 -1.09 -12.82
N ALA A 210 1.47 -2.15 -12.57
CA ALA A 210 0.90 -3.37 -11.99
C ALA A 210 0.50 -3.13 -10.53
N LYS A 211 -0.79 -3.27 -10.23
CA LYS A 211 -1.37 -2.96 -8.92
C LYS A 211 -1.37 -4.17 -7.97
N VAL A 212 -0.25 -4.90 -7.87
CA VAL A 212 -0.14 -6.08 -6.99
C VAL A 212 0.38 -5.69 -5.61
N LEU A 213 1.45 -4.90 -5.56
CA LEU A 213 2.06 -4.39 -4.34
C LEU A 213 2.42 -2.91 -4.50
N HIS A 214 2.41 -2.18 -3.39
CA HIS A 214 2.85 -0.80 -3.40
C HIS A 214 4.38 -0.71 -3.26
N ASP A 215 5.05 0.14 -4.05
CA ASP A 215 6.52 0.28 -4.10
C ASP A 215 7.17 0.51 -2.73
N ARG A 216 6.52 1.27 -1.83
CA ARG A 216 7.03 1.52 -0.47
C ARG A 216 7.15 0.25 0.36
N SER A 217 6.16 -0.65 0.27
CA SER A 217 6.22 -1.94 0.99
C SER A 217 7.35 -2.82 0.46
N ILE A 218 7.58 -2.82 -0.87
CA ILE A 218 8.64 -3.60 -1.50
C ILE A 218 10.02 -3.06 -1.09
N LYS A 219 10.21 -1.74 -1.07
CA LYS A 219 11.46 -1.09 -0.62
C LYS A 219 11.79 -1.40 0.84
N ILE A 220 10.79 -1.47 1.73
CA ILE A 220 10.99 -1.91 3.12
C ILE A 220 11.40 -3.39 3.15
N GLY A 221 10.70 -4.24 2.39
CA GLY A 221 11.04 -5.65 2.26
C GLY A 221 12.48 -5.88 1.78
N GLU A 222 12.91 -5.16 0.76
CA GLU A 222 14.29 -5.19 0.26
C GLU A 222 15.30 -4.75 1.32
N LYS A 223 15.05 -3.58 1.96
CA LYS A 223 15.94 -3.00 2.97
C LYS A 223 16.18 -3.93 4.15
N PHE A 224 15.11 -4.54 4.67
CA PHE A 224 15.15 -5.40 5.85
C PHE A 224 15.16 -6.91 5.53
N ASN A 225 15.23 -7.26 4.24
CA ASN A 225 15.23 -8.65 3.77
C ASN A 225 14.03 -9.48 4.27
N VAL A 226 12.84 -8.88 4.29
CA VAL A 226 11.60 -9.55 4.70
C VAL A 226 11.09 -10.44 3.56
N PRO A 227 11.00 -11.76 3.71
CA PRO A 227 10.40 -12.61 2.69
C PRO A 227 8.92 -12.27 2.51
N ILE A 228 8.53 -11.77 1.32
CA ILE A 228 7.15 -11.39 1.01
C ILE A 228 6.56 -12.43 0.06
N VAL A 229 5.31 -12.82 0.29
CA VAL A 229 4.55 -13.69 -0.62
C VAL A 229 3.21 -13.02 -0.94
N THR A 230 2.92 -12.83 -2.22
CA THR A 230 1.62 -12.33 -2.66
C THR A 230 0.71 -13.51 -3.01
N LYS A 231 -0.50 -13.55 -2.43
CA LYS A 231 -1.46 -14.65 -2.64
C LYS A 231 -2.89 -14.13 -2.77
N SER A 232 -3.75 -14.96 -3.38
CA SER A 232 -5.18 -14.72 -3.30
C SER A 232 -5.73 -15.03 -1.91
N THR A 233 -6.69 -14.21 -1.47
CA THR A 233 -7.50 -14.51 -0.28
C THR A 233 -8.43 -15.70 -0.52
N PHE A 234 -8.86 -15.90 -1.76
CA PHE A 234 -9.99 -16.78 -2.11
C PHE A 234 -9.59 -18.10 -2.75
N THR A 235 -8.31 -18.29 -3.07
CA THR A 235 -7.77 -19.55 -3.60
C THR A 235 -6.69 -20.10 -2.70
N GLU A 236 -6.41 -21.40 -2.80
CA GLU A 236 -5.32 -22.05 -2.06
C GLU A 236 -4.04 -22.19 -2.90
N GLU A 237 -4.03 -21.61 -4.10
CA GLU A 237 -2.86 -21.65 -4.98
C GLU A 237 -1.65 -20.97 -4.35
N ASP A 238 -0.46 -21.45 -4.72
CA ASP A 238 0.78 -20.78 -4.38
C ASP A 238 0.86 -19.42 -5.06
N GLY A 239 1.32 -18.44 -4.28
CA GLY A 239 1.50 -17.08 -4.77
C GLY A 239 2.86 -16.84 -5.40
N THR A 240 3.20 -15.58 -5.57
CA THR A 240 4.52 -15.15 -6.03
C THR A 240 5.39 -14.79 -4.83
N HIS A 241 6.59 -15.34 -4.78
CA HIS A 241 7.59 -15.08 -3.72
C HIS A 241 8.52 -13.96 -4.14
N LEU A 242 8.67 -12.94 -3.28
CA LEU A 242 9.64 -11.88 -3.44
C LEU A 242 10.86 -12.16 -2.56
N SER A 243 12.04 -12.10 -3.16
CA SER A 243 13.30 -12.31 -2.47
C SER A 243 14.44 -11.52 -3.11
N LYS A 244 15.64 -11.60 -2.56
CA LYS A 244 16.85 -11.04 -3.19
C LYS A 244 17.40 -11.85 -4.37
N THR A 245 16.84 -13.03 -4.62
CA THR A 245 17.34 -13.92 -5.68
C THR A 245 17.05 -13.29 -7.03
N ILE A 246 18.09 -13.15 -7.85
CA ILE A 246 18.02 -12.63 -9.21
C ILE A 246 18.24 -13.81 -10.17
N GLU A 247 17.34 -13.96 -11.14
CA GLU A 247 17.56 -14.82 -12.31
C GLU A 247 18.04 -13.94 -13.46
N GLU A 248 19.32 -13.97 -13.75
CA GLU A 248 19.93 -13.16 -14.79
C GLU A 248 19.39 -13.52 -16.19
N ASN A 249 19.33 -12.50 -17.07
CA ASN A 249 18.96 -12.63 -18.48
C ASN A 249 17.56 -13.21 -18.75
N THR A 250 16.62 -13.10 -17.81
CA THR A 250 15.23 -13.51 -17.99
C THR A 250 14.29 -12.32 -18.02
N VAL A 251 13.34 -12.30 -18.98
CA VAL A 251 12.24 -11.33 -18.98
C VAL A 251 11.17 -11.80 -17.99
N LYS A 252 10.85 -10.99 -16.99
CA LYS A 252 9.83 -11.33 -15.97
C LYS A 252 8.44 -10.88 -16.39
N SER A 253 8.29 -9.65 -16.91
CA SER A 253 6.98 -9.14 -17.26
C SER A 253 7.03 -8.13 -18.41
N VAL A 254 5.91 -8.03 -19.12
CA VAL A 254 5.65 -6.98 -20.12
C VAL A 254 4.45 -6.19 -19.64
N VAL A 255 4.66 -4.90 -19.34
CA VAL A 255 3.64 -4.00 -18.80
C VAL A 255 3.26 -2.96 -19.86
N LYS A 256 1.96 -2.77 -20.08
CA LYS A 256 1.43 -1.67 -20.88
C LYS A 256 0.79 -0.64 -19.96
N LYS A 257 1.15 0.64 -20.14
CA LYS A 257 0.62 1.76 -19.38
C LYS A 257 0.14 2.85 -20.31
N ASP A 258 -1.04 3.38 -20.03
CA ASP A 258 -1.55 4.59 -20.67
C ASP A 258 -1.10 5.80 -19.82
N VAL A 259 -0.46 6.76 -20.47
CA VAL A 259 0.10 7.95 -19.84
C VAL A 259 -0.34 9.20 -20.60
N THR A 260 -0.45 10.33 -19.90
CA THR A 260 -0.62 11.62 -20.56
C THR A 260 0.72 12.32 -20.69
N LYS A 261 1.01 12.85 -21.88
CA LYS A 261 2.15 13.73 -22.13
C LYS A 261 1.68 15.10 -22.58
N ILE A 262 1.99 16.13 -21.78
CA ILE A 262 1.82 17.53 -22.19
C ILE A 262 3.18 18.07 -22.63
N SER A 263 3.21 18.73 -23.78
CA SER A 263 4.42 19.37 -24.29
C SER A 263 4.15 20.85 -24.56
N ILE A 264 4.98 21.70 -24.00
CA ILE A 264 5.03 23.13 -24.24
C ILE A 264 6.19 23.40 -25.21
N ILE A 265 5.92 24.07 -26.33
CA ILE A 265 6.87 24.21 -27.43
C ILE A 265 7.20 25.67 -27.63
N GLY A 266 8.49 26.01 -27.72
CA GLY A 266 8.98 27.35 -28.00
C GLY A 266 10.51 27.38 -28.05
N GLU A 267 11.12 28.15 -28.95
CA GLU A 267 12.58 28.26 -29.04
C GLU A 267 13.15 28.90 -27.75
N GLY A 268 14.23 28.34 -27.23
CA GLY A 268 14.91 28.83 -26.03
C GLY A 268 14.11 28.67 -24.73
N ILE A 269 13.00 27.93 -24.76
CA ILE A 269 12.06 27.76 -23.63
C ILE A 269 12.72 27.18 -22.38
N MET A 270 13.78 26.39 -22.54
CA MET A 270 14.51 25.82 -21.40
C MET A 270 15.15 26.87 -20.49
N ARG A 271 15.37 28.10 -21.00
CA ARG A 271 15.93 29.22 -20.22
C ARG A 271 14.85 30.00 -19.48
N ASN A 272 13.58 29.72 -19.71
CA ASN A 272 12.45 30.40 -19.04
C ASN A 272 12.19 29.75 -17.67
N THR A 273 12.99 30.12 -16.68
CA THR A 273 12.88 29.61 -15.31
C THR A 273 11.55 29.91 -14.64
N LYS A 274 10.92 31.08 -14.98
CA LYS A 274 9.59 31.45 -14.48
C LYS A 274 8.50 30.50 -14.99
N LEU A 275 8.59 30.06 -16.24
CA LEU A 275 7.66 29.08 -16.78
C LEU A 275 7.83 27.73 -16.11
N ILE A 276 9.08 27.30 -15.88
CA ILE A 276 9.38 26.03 -15.17
C ILE A 276 8.79 26.08 -13.76
N GLU A 277 8.96 27.18 -13.03
CA GLU A 277 8.36 27.38 -11.71
C GLU A 277 6.83 27.29 -11.75
N LYS A 278 6.16 27.93 -12.72
CA LYS A 278 4.70 27.84 -12.86
C LYS A 278 4.23 26.41 -13.16
N ILE A 279 4.96 25.67 -13.99
CA ILE A 279 4.68 24.25 -14.29
C ILE A 279 4.76 23.41 -13.00
N ILE A 280 5.80 23.61 -12.20
CA ILE A 280 5.98 22.88 -10.93
C ILE A 280 4.83 23.21 -9.96
N ASN A 281 4.45 24.49 -9.86
CA ASN A 281 3.34 24.92 -9.01
C ASN A 281 2.00 24.28 -9.43
N ILE A 282 1.73 24.12 -10.73
CA ILE A 282 0.54 23.39 -11.19
C ILE A 282 0.61 21.93 -10.74
N ILE A 283 1.73 21.26 -10.97
CA ILE A 283 1.91 19.85 -10.59
C ILE A 283 1.66 19.66 -9.08
N GLU A 284 2.20 20.56 -8.26
CA GLU A 284 2.03 20.50 -6.80
C GLU A 284 0.60 20.79 -6.36
N SER A 285 -0.04 21.82 -6.97
CA SER A 285 -1.41 22.23 -6.61
C SER A 285 -2.47 21.21 -7.00
N GLU A 286 -2.27 20.52 -8.13
CA GLU A 286 -3.20 19.50 -8.63
C GLU A 286 -2.95 18.11 -8.06
N GLU A 287 -1.87 17.96 -7.28
CA GLU A 287 -1.50 16.68 -6.63
C GLU A 287 -1.35 15.49 -7.62
N VAL A 288 -1.00 15.79 -8.89
CA VAL A 288 -0.85 14.77 -9.93
C VAL A 288 0.53 14.12 -9.89
N GLU A 289 0.56 12.81 -10.10
CA GLU A 289 1.82 12.07 -10.12
C GLU A 289 2.53 12.22 -11.47
N VAL A 290 3.73 12.79 -11.44
CA VAL A 290 4.59 12.95 -12.60
C VAL A 290 5.55 11.76 -12.70
N LEU A 291 5.61 11.16 -13.89
CA LEU A 291 6.57 10.12 -14.22
C LEU A 291 7.93 10.71 -14.59
N ARG A 292 7.92 11.77 -15.44
CA ARG A 292 9.14 12.40 -15.92
C ARG A 292 8.86 13.82 -16.45
N ILE A 293 9.82 14.71 -16.24
CA ILE A 293 9.89 16.03 -16.89
C ILE A 293 11.10 16.03 -17.83
N GLU A 294 10.89 16.37 -19.08
CA GLU A 294 11.92 16.53 -20.10
C GLU A 294 12.05 18.00 -20.46
N ILE A 295 13.23 18.57 -20.32
CA ILE A 295 13.51 19.97 -20.67
C ILE A 295 14.55 19.97 -21.80
N LEU A 296 14.14 20.42 -22.97
CA LEU A 296 14.96 20.56 -24.17
C LEU A 296 14.95 22.03 -24.61
N ASP A 297 15.85 22.43 -25.48
CA ASP A 297 15.99 23.81 -25.91
C ASP A 297 14.66 24.42 -26.45
N SER A 298 13.92 23.67 -27.23
CA SER A 298 12.65 24.11 -27.85
C SER A 298 11.40 23.45 -27.26
N LYS A 299 11.51 22.68 -26.16
CA LYS A 299 10.38 21.92 -25.64
C LYS A 299 10.53 21.57 -24.16
N ILE A 300 9.46 21.80 -23.39
CA ILE A 300 9.31 21.22 -22.04
C ILE A 300 8.17 20.22 -22.11
N SER A 301 8.41 18.97 -21.72
CA SER A 301 7.38 17.91 -21.67
C SER A 301 7.23 17.40 -20.25
N VAL A 302 5.98 17.30 -19.80
CA VAL A 302 5.60 16.64 -18.54
C VAL A 302 4.84 15.36 -18.88
N ILE A 303 5.32 14.24 -18.39
CA ILE A 303 4.70 12.93 -18.57
C ILE A 303 4.10 12.51 -17.23
N PHE A 304 2.78 12.35 -17.20
CA PHE A 304 2.03 11.97 -16.01
C PHE A 304 1.87 10.45 -15.94
N LYS A 305 1.82 9.92 -14.73
CA LYS A 305 1.63 8.47 -14.50
C LYS A 305 0.23 7.97 -14.89
N GLU A 306 -0.73 8.88 -15.05
CA GLU A 306 -2.12 8.58 -15.35
C GLU A 306 -2.70 9.54 -16.39
N ILE A 307 -3.90 9.24 -16.86
CA ILE A 307 -4.66 10.15 -17.73
C ILE A 307 -5.16 11.31 -16.87
N ILE A 308 -4.77 12.53 -17.23
CA ILE A 308 -5.18 13.75 -16.54
C ILE A 308 -6.41 14.38 -17.20
N SER A 309 -7.13 15.21 -16.42
CA SER A 309 -8.31 15.93 -16.91
C SER A 309 -7.95 17.09 -17.85
N ASP A 310 -8.88 17.47 -18.70
CA ASP A 310 -8.74 18.62 -19.59
C ASP A 310 -8.54 19.94 -18.81
N SER A 311 -9.06 20.05 -17.58
CA SER A 311 -8.86 21.21 -16.71
C SER A 311 -7.40 21.42 -16.33
N ILE A 312 -6.65 20.36 -16.10
CA ILE A 312 -5.20 20.43 -15.83
C ILE A 312 -4.46 20.86 -17.11
N TRP A 313 -4.82 20.29 -18.26
CA TRP A 313 -4.26 20.71 -19.54
C TRP A 313 -4.49 22.20 -19.80
N GLN A 314 -5.70 22.72 -19.51
CA GLN A 314 -6.03 24.13 -19.64
C GLN A 314 -5.12 25.02 -18.76
N LYS A 315 -4.83 24.62 -17.52
CA LYS A 315 -3.90 25.34 -16.64
C LYS A 315 -2.48 25.43 -17.23
N PHE A 316 -2.00 24.34 -17.83
CA PHE A 316 -0.71 24.35 -18.55
C PHE A 316 -0.72 25.33 -19.72
N HIS A 317 -1.81 25.42 -20.46
CA HIS A 317 -1.98 26.40 -21.53
C HIS A 317 -1.95 27.84 -20.99
N GLU A 318 -2.72 28.15 -19.94
CA GLU A 318 -2.82 29.48 -19.34
C GLU A 318 -1.48 30.01 -18.81
N VAL A 319 -0.62 29.18 -18.30
CA VAL A 319 0.70 29.61 -17.80
C VAL A 319 1.76 29.70 -18.88
N SER A 320 1.50 29.18 -20.07
CA SER A 320 2.44 29.10 -21.20
C SER A 320 2.28 30.24 -22.20
N ILE A 321 1.14 30.91 -22.19
CA ILE A 321 0.79 32.03 -23.04
C ILE A 321 0.57 33.27 -22.17
#